data_83b8af05b3ba0456079c16529f7d5e89
#
_entry.id   83b8af05b3ba0456079c16529f7d5e89
#
_cell.length_a   1.000
_cell.length_b   1.000
_cell.length_c   1.000
_cell.angle_alpha   90.00
_cell.angle_beta   90.00
_cell.angle_gamma   90.00
#
_symmetry.space_group_name_H-M   'P 1'
#
loop_
_entity.id
_entity.type
_entity.pdbx_description
1 polymer ?
#
loop_
_entity_poly.entity_id
_entity_poly.type
_entity_poly.pdbx_seq_one_letter_code
_entity_poly.pdbx_strand_id
1 'polypeptide(L)'
;MRKRYAKLLGLACLIGAMGLLPSSQSRAAGWLKDGNYWYYMTDDGQKHTGWVHIGEKYYYMDESTGKMVTGWRQDSSTSAWYYFNQSGEMMTKWQKINNYWYYFNQYGVMQKGWLQLDTVWYYLGDDGRMFTNWQKMDNGTWYYFGTDGAMRTGWQKVNSTWYYLDENGKMLTGWQLIKNEYYYLHDGKMLTGWLNDSNGNTYYMDKTDGNMSRGWKQIDGTWYYFNEYGHRQKGWIKVSGTYYYLDENGKMASNTTRTID
;
A
#
# COMPACT_ATOMS: atom_id res chain seq x y z
N MET A 1 -26.95 -10.51 37.29
CA MET A 1 -28.04 -11.41 37.72
C MET A 1 -27.45 -12.80 38.01
N ARG A 2 -27.50 -13.22 39.22
CA ARG A 2 -27.02 -14.53 39.71
C ARG A 2 -27.99 -15.62 39.28
N LYS A 3 -27.51 -16.73 38.69
CA LYS A 3 -28.31 -17.96 38.56
C LYS A 3 -27.77 -19.03 39.51
N ARG A 4 -28.70 -19.51 40.30
CA ARG A 4 -28.54 -20.44 41.42
C ARG A 4 -28.34 -21.87 40.91
N TYR A 5 -27.45 -22.59 41.58
CA TYR A 5 -27.36 -24.06 41.49
C TYR A 5 -28.42 -24.68 42.43
N ALA A 6 -29.19 -25.62 41.89
CA ALA A 6 -30.07 -26.47 42.71
C ALA A 6 -29.42 -27.85 42.84
N LYS A 7 -29.19 -28.25 44.12
CA LYS A 7 -28.86 -29.62 44.51
C LYS A 7 -30.14 -30.45 44.55
N LEU A 8 -30.09 -31.65 44.02
CA LEU A 8 -31.05 -32.70 44.35
C LEU A 8 -30.30 -33.98 44.71
N LEU A 9 -30.42 -34.35 46.00
CA LEU A 9 -30.13 -35.67 46.53
C LEU A 9 -31.32 -36.59 46.27
N GLY A 10 -31.07 -37.81 45.81
CA GLY A 10 -32.03 -38.87 45.75
C GLY A 10 -31.33 -40.23 45.79
N LEU A 11 -31.36 -40.83 46.96
CA LEU A 11 -30.86 -42.18 47.24
C LEU A 11 -31.88 -43.23 46.81
N ALA A 12 -31.48 -44.21 45.99
CA ALA A 12 -32.19 -45.52 45.94
C ALA A 12 -31.21 -46.60 45.50
N CYS A 13 -30.93 -47.51 46.45
CA CYS A 13 -30.24 -48.79 46.22
C CYS A 13 -31.13 -49.74 45.44
N LEU A 14 -30.60 -50.33 44.35
CA LEU A 14 -31.05 -51.65 43.86
C LEU A 14 -29.84 -52.42 43.34
N ILE A 15 -29.56 -53.55 43.99
CA ILE A 15 -28.56 -54.52 43.62
C ILE A 15 -29.06 -55.35 42.42
N GLY A 16 -28.20 -55.48 41.39
CA GLY A 16 -28.52 -56.39 40.32
C GLY A 16 -27.57 -56.30 39.13
N ALA A 17 -26.72 -57.35 38.95
CA ALA A 17 -25.96 -57.77 37.80
C ALA A 17 -24.74 -56.94 37.42
N MET A 18 -23.56 -57.45 37.76
CA MET A 18 -22.28 -57.11 37.19
C MET A 18 -22.26 -57.40 35.67
N GLY A 19 -22.58 -56.44 34.87
CA GLY A 19 -22.10 -56.39 33.53
C GLY A 19 -20.85 -55.47 33.54
N LEU A 20 -19.71 -55.99 33.24
CA LEU A 20 -18.47 -55.25 32.98
C LEU A 20 -18.75 -54.34 31.78
N LEU A 21 -19.21 -53.12 32.04
CA LEU A 21 -19.16 -52.06 31.05
C LEU A 21 -17.66 -51.80 30.81
N PRO A 22 -17.22 -51.72 29.53
CA PRO A 22 -15.84 -51.28 29.27
C PRO A 22 -15.73 -49.89 29.86
N SER A 23 -14.77 -49.71 30.78
CA SER A 23 -14.40 -48.39 31.26
C SER A 23 -13.97 -47.58 30.03
N SER A 24 -14.84 -46.70 29.57
CA SER A 24 -14.41 -45.66 28.64
C SER A 24 -13.38 -44.83 29.39
N GLN A 25 -12.10 -45.12 29.16
CA GLN A 25 -11.05 -44.23 29.58
C GLN A 25 -11.40 -42.90 28.88
N SER A 26 -11.88 -41.92 29.67
CA SER A 26 -12.02 -40.56 29.18
C SER A 26 -10.62 -40.10 28.77
N ARG A 27 -10.37 -40.09 27.49
CA ARG A 27 -9.12 -39.58 26.94
C ARG A 27 -9.19 -38.08 27.19
N ALA A 28 -8.23 -37.52 27.92
CA ALA A 28 -8.17 -36.08 28.17
C ALA A 28 -8.20 -35.32 26.85
N ALA A 29 -8.92 -34.21 26.80
CA ALA A 29 -8.91 -33.31 25.62
C ALA A 29 -7.48 -32.98 25.23
N GLY A 30 -7.22 -32.95 23.92
CA GLY A 30 -5.89 -32.61 23.47
C GLY A 30 -5.57 -33.08 22.06
N TRP A 31 -4.35 -32.81 21.70
CA TRP A 31 -3.86 -33.14 20.36
C TRP A 31 -3.64 -34.65 20.18
N LEU A 32 -4.14 -35.17 19.07
CA LEU A 32 -3.93 -36.54 18.61
C LEU A 32 -3.32 -36.51 17.21
N LYS A 33 -2.18 -37.19 17.05
CA LYS A 33 -1.62 -37.48 15.72
C LYS A 33 -2.05 -38.86 15.28
N ASP A 34 -2.68 -38.93 14.12
CA ASP A 34 -3.07 -40.21 13.50
C ASP A 34 -2.57 -40.22 12.05
N GLY A 35 -1.59 -41.04 11.76
CA GLY A 35 -0.85 -41.04 10.49
C GLY A 35 -0.18 -39.67 10.24
N ASN A 36 -0.51 -39.05 9.12
CA ASN A 36 0.01 -37.74 8.72
C ASN A 36 -0.86 -36.57 9.16
N TYR A 37 -1.94 -36.83 9.90
CA TYR A 37 -2.91 -35.80 10.26
C TYR A 37 -2.94 -35.55 11.76
N TRP A 38 -3.20 -34.30 12.12
CA TRP A 38 -3.46 -33.88 13.49
C TRP A 38 -4.95 -33.66 13.70
N TYR A 39 -5.42 -34.04 14.89
CA TYR A 39 -6.79 -33.86 15.38
C TYR A 39 -6.75 -33.24 16.76
N TYR A 40 -7.79 -32.53 17.13
CA TYR A 40 -8.01 -32.09 18.50
C TYR A 40 -9.18 -32.88 19.09
N MET A 41 -8.92 -33.57 20.20
CA MET A 41 -9.94 -34.41 20.85
C MET A 41 -10.64 -33.62 21.95
N THR A 42 -11.95 -33.79 22.04
CA THR A 42 -12.78 -33.29 23.15
C THR A 42 -12.72 -34.22 24.35
N ASP A 43 -13.17 -33.77 25.51
CA ASP A 43 -13.16 -34.55 26.77
C ASP A 43 -13.96 -35.86 26.72
N ASP A 44 -14.96 -35.90 25.82
CA ASP A 44 -15.76 -37.11 25.54
C ASP A 44 -15.11 -38.06 24.52
N GLY A 45 -13.88 -37.73 24.07
CA GLY A 45 -13.10 -38.53 23.14
C GLY A 45 -13.51 -38.43 21.66
N GLN A 46 -14.33 -37.42 21.32
CA GLN A 46 -14.69 -37.14 19.92
C GLN A 46 -13.65 -36.22 19.24
N LYS A 47 -13.57 -36.27 17.92
CA LYS A 47 -12.77 -35.30 17.14
C LYS A 47 -13.49 -33.96 17.12
N HIS A 48 -12.82 -32.92 17.57
CA HIS A 48 -13.33 -31.55 17.46
C HIS A 48 -13.42 -31.15 15.98
N THR A 49 -14.41 -30.35 15.60
CA THR A 49 -14.56 -29.72 14.29
C THR A 49 -14.75 -28.21 14.44
N GLY A 50 -14.39 -27.43 13.44
CA GLY A 50 -14.45 -25.97 13.50
C GLY A 50 -13.29 -25.35 14.27
N TRP A 51 -13.52 -24.18 14.82
CA TRP A 51 -12.51 -23.38 15.49
C TRP A 51 -12.11 -23.94 16.87
N VAL A 52 -10.80 -23.98 17.12
CA VAL A 52 -10.21 -24.36 18.42
C VAL A 52 -9.29 -23.25 18.90
N HIS A 53 -9.44 -22.84 20.16
CA HIS A 53 -8.60 -21.84 20.81
C HIS A 53 -7.80 -22.50 21.92
N ILE A 54 -6.47 -22.47 21.84
CA ILE A 54 -5.56 -23.11 22.79
C ILE A 54 -4.48 -22.12 23.17
N GLY A 55 -4.50 -21.65 24.40
CA GLY A 55 -3.64 -20.56 24.85
C GLY A 55 -3.95 -19.28 24.09
N GLU A 56 -2.97 -18.70 23.42
CA GLU A 56 -3.15 -17.50 22.58
C GLU A 56 -3.30 -17.82 21.10
N LYS A 57 -3.45 -19.10 20.72
CA LYS A 57 -3.44 -19.57 19.35
C LYS A 57 -4.79 -20.11 18.93
N TYR A 58 -5.15 -19.82 17.67
CA TYR A 58 -6.33 -20.33 17.02
C TYR A 58 -5.96 -21.37 15.98
N TYR A 59 -6.75 -22.44 15.91
CA TYR A 59 -6.64 -23.53 14.95
C TYR A 59 -8.01 -23.76 14.33
N TYR A 60 -8.05 -24.46 13.22
CA TYR A 60 -9.30 -24.88 12.61
C TYR A 60 -9.25 -26.36 12.28
N MET A 61 -10.26 -27.09 12.73
CA MET A 61 -10.47 -28.49 12.41
C MET A 61 -11.52 -28.59 11.30
N ASP A 62 -11.21 -29.27 10.23
CA ASP A 62 -12.11 -29.47 9.09
C ASP A 62 -13.45 -30.06 9.55
N GLU A 63 -14.55 -29.46 9.13
CA GLU A 63 -15.89 -29.79 9.65
C GLU A 63 -16.34 -31.21 9.30
N SER A 64 -15.83 -31.77 8.18
CA SER A 64 -16.21 -33.09 7.72
C SER A 64 -15.33 -34.21 8.26
N THR A 65 -14.04 -33.93 8.46
CA THR A 65 -13.02 -34.92 8.79
C THR A 65 -12.42 -34.77 10.16
N GLY A 66 -12.59 -33.61 10.82
CA GLY A 66 -11.90 -33.24 12.06
C GLY A 66 -10.39 -33.02 11.90
N LYS A 67 -9.84 -33.04 10.70
CA LYS A 67 -8.41 -32.84 10.46
C LYS A 67 -8.02 -31.40 10.69
N MET A 68 -6.86 -31.17 11.33
CA MET A 68 -6.28 -29.83 11.48
C MET A 68 -5.97 -29.24 10.10
N VAL A 69 -6.48 -28.04 9.87
CA VAL A 69 -6.25 -27.30 8.61
C VAL A 69 -4.88 -26.62 8.65
N THR A 70 -4.19 -26.65 7.52
CA THR A 70 -2.95 -25.88 7.25
C THR A 70 -3.08 -25.20 5.88
N GLY A 71 -2.34 -24.11 5.67
CA GLY A 71 -2.41 -23.34 4.43
C GLY A 71 -3.66 -22.45 4.36
N TRP A 72 -4.08 -22.14 3.14
CA TRP A 72 -5.21 -21.28 2.86
C TRP A 72 -6.55 -21.95 3.12
N ARG A 73 -7.45 -21.22 3.79
CA ARG A 73 -8.86 -21.61 4.00
C ARG A 73 -9.79 -20.44 3.77
N GLN A 74 -10.84 -20.65 2.99
CA GLN A 74 -11.93 -19.70 2.88
C GLN A 74 -13.11 -20.16 3.76
N ASP A 75 -13.65 -19.24 4.53
CA ASP A 75 -14.89 -19.46 5.27
C ASP A 75 -16.08 -19.37 4.30
N SER A 76 -16.91 -20.40 4.25
CA SER A 76 -18.01 -20.49 3.29
C SER A 76 -19.17 -19.53 3.59
N SER A 77 -19.34 -19.12 4.85
CA SER A 77 -20.43 -18.26 5.28
C SER A 77 -20.12 -16.77 5.10
N THR A 78 -18.86 -16.39 5.29
CA THR A 78 -18.39 -14.98 5.24
C THR A 78 -17.57 -14.66 4.02
N SER A 79 -17.09 -15.67 3.28
CA SER A 79 -16.11 -15.56 2.20
C SER A 79 -14.74 -15.01 2.69
N ALA A 80 -14.50 -14.92 3.99
CA ALA A 80 -13.26 -14.48 4.57
C ALA A 80 -12.14 -15.51 4.34
N TRP A 81 -10.95 -15.04 4.00
CA TRP A 81 -9.76 -15.87 3.85
C TRP A 81 -8.90 -15.84 5.09
N TYR A 82 -8.42 -17.03 5.48
CA TYR A 82 -7.49 -17.27 6.58
C TYR A 82 -6.28 -18.03 6.06
N TYR A 83 -5.17 -17.93 6.78
CA TYR A 83 -4.00 -18.75 6.53
C TYR A 83 -3.51 -19.38 7.83
N PHE A 84 -3.27 -20.69 7.77
CA PHE A 84 -2.74 -21.48 8.88
C PHE A 84 -1.33 -21.95 8.53
N ASN A 85 -0.37 -21.79 9.45
CA ASN A 85 0.99 -22.25 9.22
C ASN A 85 1.05 -23.81 9.22
N GLN A 86 2.25 -24.35 9.03
CA GLN A 86 2.45 -25.82 8.99
C GLN A 86 2.12 -26.51 10.33
N SER A 87 2.15 -25.76 11.44
CA SER A 87 1.73 -26.24 12.77
C SER A 87 0.23 -26.05 13.03
N GLY A 88 -0.56 -25.58 12.02
CA GLY A 88 -1.99 -25.34 12.10
C GLY A 88 -2.38 -24.05 12.83
N GLU A 89 -1.44 -23.19 13.21
CA GLU A 89 -1.71 -21.93 13.89
C GLU A 89 -2.23 -20.89 12.90
N MET A 90 -3.35 -20.22 13.23
CA MET A 90 -3.91 -19.12 12.45
C MET A 90 -2.94 -17.94 12.42
N MET A 91 -2.64 -17.45 11.24
CA MET A 91 -1.73 -16.34 11.04
C MET A 91 -2.44 -14.98 11.15
N THR A 92 -1.75 -14.01 11.74
CA THR A 92 -2.18 -12.60 11.87
C THR A 92 -1.05 -11.67 11.42
N LYS A 93 -1.38 -10.38 11.21
CA LYS A 93 -0.42 -9.35 10.78
C LYS A 93 0.20 -9.69 9.42
N TRP A 94 1.39 -9.14 9.14
CA TRP A 94 2.10 -9.38 7.89
C TRP A 94 2.65 -10.80 7.81
N GLN A 95 2.33 -11.48 6.70
CA GLN A 95 2.82 -12.82 6.39
C GLN A 95 3.34 -12.89 4.96
N LYS A 96 4.52 -13.46 4.78
CA LYS A 96 5.08 -13.73 3.45
C LYS A 96 4.78 -15.16 3.05
N ILE A 97 3.90 -15.34 2.07
CA ILE A 97 3.44 -16.65 1.60
C ILE A 97 3.75 -16.75 0.10
N ASN A 98 4.52 -17.76 -0.30
CA ASN A 98 4.94 -17.98 -1.70
C ASN A 98 5.50 -16.71 -2.37
N ASN A 99 6.41 -15.99 -1.66
CA ASN A 99 7.06 -14.74 -2.08
C ASN A 99 6.16 -13.49 -2.14
N TYR A 100 4.89 -13.56 -1.83
CA TYR A 100 3.98 -12.41 -1.75
C TYR A 100 3.67 -12.07 -0.30
N TRP A 101 3.54 -10.76 -0.01
CA TRP A 101 3.11 -10.30 1.29
C TRP A 101 1.60 -10.18 1.35
N TYR A 102 1.02 -10.62 2.48
CA TYR A 102 -0.40 -10.54 2.85
C TYR A 102 -0.51 -9.95 4.24
N TYR A 103 -1.61 -9.30 4.52
CA TYR A 103 -1.92 -8.83 5.87
C TYR A 103 -3.20 -9.47 6.37
N PHE A 104 -3.13 -10.01 7.57
CA PHE A 104 -4.27 -10.57 8.29
C PHE A 104 -4.55 -9.70 9.52
N ASN A 105 -5.81 -9.34 9.75
CA ASN A 105 -6.17 -8.57 10.93
C ASN A 105 -6.01 -9.41 12.22
N GLN A 106 -6.34 -8.83 13.39
CA GLN A 106 -6.23 -9.52 14.67
C GLN A 106 -7.11 -10.77 14.79
N TYR A 107 -8.13 -10.89 13.94
CA TYR A 107 -9.03 -12.05 13.87
C TYR A 107 -8.61 -13.07 12.81
N GLY A 108 -7.42 -12.90 12.20
CA GLY A 108 -6.89 -13.77 11.16
C GLY A 108 -7.50 -13.57 9.77
N VAL A 109 -8.39 -12.57 9.58
CA VAL A 109 -9.01 -12.31 8.28
C VAL A 109 -8.05 -11.58 7.36
N MET A 110 -7.79 -12.15 6.18
CA MET A 110 -6.98 -11.53 5.13
C MET A 110 -7.60 -10.20 4.69
N GLN A 111 -6.79 -9.15 4.67
CA GLN A 111 -7.21 -7.83 4.26
C GLN A 111 -7.03 -7.63 2.75
N LYS A 112 -7.83 -6.71 2.18
CA LYS A 112 -7.84 -6.29 0.77
C LYS A 112 -8.06 -4.78 0.69
N GLY A 113 -7.68 -4.18 -0.44
CA GLY A 113 -7.83 -2.75 -0.67
C GLY A 113 -6.85 -1.92 0.15
N TRP A 114 -7.24 -0.69 0.45
CA TRP A 114 -6.44 0.24 1.23
C TRP A 114 -6.31 -0.19 2.69
N LEU A 115 -5.09 -0.25 3.17
CA LEU A 115 -4.75 -0.59 4.56
C LEU A 115 -3.85 0.48 5.14
N GLN A 116 -4.28 1.08 6.24
CA GLN A 116 -3.44 1.99 7.03
C GLN A 116 -2.95 1.28 8.28
N LEU A 117 -1.64 1.26 8.46
CA LEU A 117 -0.99 0.80 9.70
C LEU A 117 -0.17 1.95 10.24
N ASP A 118 -0.54 2.44 11.40
CA ASP A 118 -0.04 3.68 11.97
C ASP A 118 -0.22 4.87 11.00
N THR A 119 0.87 5.43 10.50
CA THR A 119 0.86 6.55 9.53
C THR A 119 1.13 6.12 8.10
N VAL A 120 1.33 4.81 7.86
CA VAL A 120 1.75 4.28 6.56
C VAL A 120 0.58 3.61 5.86
N TRP A 121 0.37 3.98 4.59
CA TRP A 121 -0.62 3.38 3.73
C TRP A 121 -0.03 2.27 2.86
N TYR A 122 -0.78 1.20 2.71
CA TYR A 122 -0.52 0.06 1.83
C TYR A 122 -1.75 -0.20 0.97
N TYR A 123 -1.58 -0.92 -0.11
CA TYR A 123 -2.70 -1.43 -0.90
C TYR A 123 -2.55 -2.93 -1.14
N LEU A 124 -3.60 -3.67 -0.86
CA LEU A 124 -3.69 -5.11 -1.04
C LEU A 124 -4.69 -5.39 -2.17
N GLY A 125 -4.26 -6.16 -3.18
CA GLY A 125 -5.12 -6.51 -4.31
C GLY A 125 -6.34 -7.35 -3.90
N ASP A 126 -7.21 -7.65 -4.85
CA ASP A 126 -8.38 -8.51 -4.62
C ASP A 126 -8.00 -9.93 -4.20
N ASP A 127 -6.80 -10.36 -4.56
CA ASP A 127 -6.20 -11.61 -4.13
C ASP A 127 -5.46 -11.50 -2.78
N GLY A 128 -5.47 -10.34 -2.14
CA GLY A 128 -4.81 -10.03 -0.87
C GLY A 128 -3.33 -9.73 -0.97
N ARG A 129 -2.71 -9.76 -2.15
CA ARG A 129 -1.27 -9.49 -2.33
C ARG A 129 -0.98 -8.01 -2.16
N MET A 130 0.06 -7.69 -1.40
CA MET A 130 0.55 -6.34 -1.24
C MET A 130 1.13 -5.79 -2.55
N PHE A 131 0.68 -4.59 -2.93
CA PHE A 131 1.20 -3.89 -4.10
C PHE A 131 2.57 -3.25 -3.83
N THR A 132 3.38 -3.24 -4.87
CA THR A 132 4.67 -2.54 -4.92
C THR A 132 4.80 -1.85 -6.28
N ASN A 133 5.70 -0.89 -6.41
CA ASN A 133 5.92 -0.12 -7.62
C ASN A 133 4.68 0.70 -8.07
N TRP A 134 4.63 1.05 -9.35
CA TRP A 134 3.53 1.80 -9.92
C TRP A 134 2.25 0.99 -10.01
N GLN A 135 1.14 1.56 -9.51
CA GLN A 135 -0.20 0.98 -9.61
C GLN A 135 -1.20 2.03 -10.08
N LYS A 136 -2.00 1.66 -11.06
CA LYS A 136 -3.13 2.45 -11.54
C LYS A 136 -4.40 1.88 -10.92
N MET A 137 -5.11 2.71 -10.15
CA MET A 137 -6.38 2.30 -9.55
C MET A 137 -7.53 2.45 -10.57
N ASP A 138 -8.68 1.86 -10.27
CA ASP A 138 -9.86 1.83 -11.15
C ASP A 138 -10.36 3.22 -11.56
N ASN A 139 -10.16 4.22 -10.71
CA ASN A 139 -10.46 5.62 -11.00
C ASN A 139 -9.46 6.30 -11.96
N GLY A 140 -8.47 5.55 -12.48
CA GLY A 140 -7.44 6.04 -13.37
C GLY A 140 -6.26 6.73 -12.69
N THR A 141 -6.26 6.88 -11.38
CA THR A 141 -5.20 7.54 -10.60
C THR A 141 -4.00 6.61 -10.42
N TRP A 142 -2.79 7.13 -10.63
CA TRP A 142 -1.56 6.42 -10.36
C TRP A 142 -1.03 6.68 -8.95
N TYR A 143 -0.54 5.61 -8.32
CA TYR A 143 0.16 5.60 -7.04
C TYR A 143 1.49 4.87 -7.19
N TYR A 144 2.44 5.20 -6.33
CA TYR A 144 3.72 4.50 -6.25
C TYR A 144 3.93 3.94 -4.85
N PHE A 145 4.19 2.63 -4.80
CA PHE A 145 4.50 1.91 -3.57
C PHE A 145 5.97 1.49 -3.59
N GLY A 146 6.68 1.67 -2.49
CA GLY A 146 8.05 1.19 -2.37
C GLY A 146 8.15 -0.34 -2.42
N THR A 147 9.36 -0.86 -2.44
CA THR A 147 9.60 -2.32 -2.34
C THR A 147 9.14 -2.91 -1.02
N ASP A 148 8.98 -2.08 0.00
CA ASP A 148 8.40 -2.37 1.31
C ASP A 148 6.86 -2.31 1.31
N GLY A 149 6.23 -1.98 0.18
CA GLY A 149 4.79 -1.83 0.00
C GLY A 149 4.22 -0.51 0.51
N ALA A 150 5.02 0.34 1.15
CA ALA A 150 4.55 1.63 1.65
C ALA A 150 4.24 2.60 0.51
N MET A 151 3.05 3.22 0.54
CA MET A 151 2.68 4.30 -0.38
C MET A 151 3.65 5.47 -0.25
N ARG A 152 4.12 5.99 -1.38
CA ARG A 152 5.04 7.12 -1.44
C ARG A 152 4.30 8.42 -1.69
N THR A 153 4.87 9.52 -1.18
CA THR A 153 4.41 10.90 -1.38
C THR A 153 5.60 11.79 -1.72
N GLY A 154 5.35 12.99 -2.23
CA GLY A 154 6.39 13.94 -2.61
C GLY A 154 7.19 13.49 -3.84
N TRP A 155 8.40 14.03 -3.97
CA TRP A 155 9.29 13.69 -5.08
C TRP A 155 9.80 12.25 -4.99
N GLN A 156 9.61 11.47 -6.07
CA GLN A 156 10.11 10.11 -6.21
C GLN A 156 10.93 9.97 -7.49
N LYS A 157 12.15 9.43 -7.38
CA LYS A 157 12.99 9.12 -8.52
C LYS A 157 12.89 7.64 -8.85
N VAL A 158 12.25 7.32 -9.96
CA VAL A 158 12.04 5.94 -10.41
C VAL A 158 12.68 5.76 -11.78
N ASN A 159 13.61 4.82 -11.92
CA ASN A 159 14.37 4.58 -13.16
C ASN A 159 14.93 5.88 -13.76
N SER A 160 15.65 6.68 -12.94
CA SER A 160 16.25 7.98 -13.30
C SER A 160 15.27 9.10 -13.67
N THR A 161 13.97 8.89 -13.61
CA THR A 161 12.92 9.88 -13.89
C THR A 161 12.28 10.35 -12.58
N TRP A 162 12.09 11.66 -12.44
CA TRP A 162 11.41 12.25 -11.32
C TRP A 162 9.90 12.35 -11.54
N TYR A 163 9.14 12.02 -10.49
CA TYR A 163 7.69 12.12 -10.40
C TYR A 163 7.32 12.84 -9.10
N TYR A 164 6.16 13.46 -9.06
CA TYR A 164 5.65 14.04 -7.83
C TYR A 164 4.28 13.46 -7.46
N LEU A 165 4.18 13.00 -6.23
CA LEU A 165 2.97 12.43 -5.64
C LEU A 165 2.47 13.39 -4.56
N ASP A 166 1.18 13.72 -4.56
CA ASP A 166 0.61 14.60 -3.54
C ASP A 166 0.64 13.95 -2.13
N GLU A 167 0.13 14.65 -1.14
CA GLU A 167 0.05 14.16 0.25
C GLU A 167 -0.81 12.89 0.39
N ASN A 168 -1.73 12.66 -0.55
CA ASN A 168 -2.58 11.48 -0.62
C ASN A 168 -1.97 10.36 -1.49
N GLY A 169 -0.73 10.52 -1.95
CA GLY A 169 -0.01 9.57 -2.80
C GLY A 169 -0.40 9.59 -4.28
N LYS A 170 -1.26 10.52 -4.73
CA LYS A 170 -1.68 10.61 -6.13
C LYS A 170 -0.59 11.25 -6.99
N MET A 171 -0.23 10.59 -8.09
CA MET A 171 0.70 11.15 -9.07
C MET A 171 0.08 12.38 -9.73
N LEU A 172 0.79 13.51 -9.68
CA LEU A 172 0.38 14.75 -10.31
C LEU A 172 0.89 14.87 -11.75
N THR A 173 0.18 15.67 -12.56
CA THR A 173 0.50 15.96 -13.96
C THR A 173 0.30 17.43 -14.27
N GLY A 174 0.90 17.93 -15.36
CA GLY A 174 0.78 19.33 -15.77
C GLY A 174 1.57 20.28 -14.90
N TRP A 175 1.15 21.56 -14.87
CA TRP A 175 1.78 22.58 -14.06
C TRP A 175 1.50 22.37 -12.57
N GLN A 176 2.56 22.40 -11.76
CA GLN A 176 2.49 22.23 -10.30
C GLN A 176 3.31 23.31 -9.58
N LEU A 177 2.74 23.92 -8.55
CA LEU A 177 3.46 24.78 -7.61
C LEU A 177 3.86 23.96 -6.39
N ILE A 178 5.17 23.69 -6.26
CA ILE A 178 5.72 22.84 -5.19
C ILE A 178 6.77 23.66 -4.45
N LYS A 179 6.55 23.93 -3.17
CA LYS A 179 7.47 24.72 -2.33
C LYS A 179 7.87 26.05 -2.97
N ASN A 180 6.90 26.79 -3.49
CA ASN A 180 7.08 28.10 -4.15
C ASN A 180 7.79 28.09 -5.51
N GLU A 181 8.09 26.92 -6.07
CA GLU A 181 8.64 26.77 -7.42
C GLU A 181 7.66 26.06 -8.35
N TYR A 182 7.59 26.51 -9.60
CA TYR A 182 6.75 25.87 -10.61
C TYR A 182 7.52 24.76 -11.34
N TYR A 183 6.82 23.65 -11.53
CA TYR A 183 7.29 22.48 -12.28
C TYR A 183 6.24 22.10 -13.32
N TYR A 184 6.68 21.46 -14.40
CA TYR A 184 5.77 20.84 -15.36
C TYR A 184 5.98 19.34 -15.40
N LEU A 185 4.90 18.59 -15.10
CA LEU A 185 4.90 17.14 -15.04
C LEU A 185 4.20 16.58 -16.30
N HIS A 186 4.99 16.26 -17.34
CA HIS A 186 4.47 15.69 -18.57
C HIS A 186 4.18 14.20 -18.37
N ASP A 187 2.90 13.80 -18.43
CA ASP A 187 2.45 12.44 -18.08
C ASP A 187 3.03 11.95 -16.73
N GLY A 188 3.06 12.84 -15.75
CA GLY A 188 3.63 12.59 -14.42
C GLY A 188 5.14 12.77 -14.30
N LYS A 189 5.88 12.77 -15.42
CA LYS A 189 7.34 12.90 -15.44
C LYS A 189 7.75 14.38 -15.38
N MET A 190 8.67 14.69 -14.47
CA MET A 190 9.25 16.03 -14.40
C MET A 190 9.95 16.38 -15.71
N LEU A 191 9.48 17.44 -16.35
CA LEU A 191 10.09 17.98 -17.56
C LEU A 191 11.29 18.84 -17.21
N THR A 192 12.34 18.73 -18.02
CA THR A 192 13.49 19.63 -18.02
C THR A 192 13.73 20.16 -19.42
N GLY A 193 14.34 21.33 -19.56
CA GLY A 193 14.58 21.98 -20.86
C GLY A 193 13.41 22.84 -21.35
N TRP A 194 13.31 23.02 -22.64
CA TRP A 194 12.34 23.91 -23.27
C TRP A 194 10.93 23.33 -23.27
N LEU A 195 9.94 24.18 -22.96
CA LEU A 195 8.51 23.87 -23.01
C LEU A 195 7.78 24.99 -23.76
N ASN A 196 6.97 24.61 -24.74
CA ASN A 196 6.03 25.52 -25.41
C ASN A 196 4.60 25.13 -24.99
N ASP A 197 3.81 26.14 -24.63
CA ASP A 197 2.39 25.92 -24.34
C ASP A 197 1.52 26.14 -25.60
N SER A 198 0.24 25.83 -25.50
CA SER A 198 -0.75 26.01 -26.58
C SER A 198 -1.01 27.48 -26.93
N ASN A 199 -0.62 28.43 -26.09
CA ASN A 199 -0.79 29.86 -26.30
C ASN A 199 0.42 30.49 -26.97
N GLY A 200 1.45 29.69 -27.32
CA GLY A 200 2.69 30.15 -27.97
C GLY A 200 3.74 30.72 -27.00
N ASN A 201 3.53 30.59 -25.68
CA ASN A 201 4.55 30.95 -24.71
C ASN A 201 5.61 29.87 -24.63
N THR A 202 6.87 30.30 -24.47
CA THR A 202 8.02 29.41 -24.28
C THR A 202 8.57 29.56 -22.89
N TYR A 203 8.79 28.44 -22.22
CA TYR A 203 9.37 28.34 -20.88
C TYR A 203 10.66 27.56 -20.92
N TYR A 204 11.45 27.66 -19.87
CA TYR A 204 12.60 26.79 -19.68
C TYR A 204 12.56 26.19 -18.26
N MET A 205 12.49 24.88 -18.23
CA MET A 205 12.56 24.09 -17.01
C MET A 205 14.02 23.74 -16.76
N ASP A 206 14.56 24.10 -15.60
CA ASP A 206 15.97 23.91 -15.31
C ASP A 206 16.42 22.46 -15.53
N LYS A 207 17.60 22.26 -16.14
CA LYS A 207 18.10 20.92 -16.47
C LYS A 207 18.43 20.08 -15.23
N THR A 208 18.77 20.74 -14.13
CA THR A 208 19.19 20.09 -12.87
C THR A 208 18.01 19.87 -11.95
N ASP A 209 17.28 20.96 -11.68
CA ASP A 209 16.26 20.99 -10.61
C ASP A 209 14.84 20.87 -11.15
N GLY A 210 14.63 21.06 -12.47
CA GLY A 210 13.33 20.94 -13.13
C GLY A 210 12.39 22.10 -12.86
N ASN A 211 12.77 23.11 -12.07
CA ASN A 211 11.93 24.28 -11.80
C ASN A 211 11.90 25.27 -12.98
N MET A 212 10.80 26.01 -13.09
CA MET A 212 10.59 27.01 -14.13
C MET A 212 11.54 28.20 -13.94
N SER A 213 12.30 28.53 -14.99
CA SER A 213 13.21 29.67 -14.99
C SER A 213 12.48 31.03 -15.03
N ARG A 214 13.00 31.99 -14.29
CA ARG A 214 12.59 33.42 -14.27
C ARG A 214 13.81 34.29 -14.29
N GLY A 215 13.67 35.51 -14.80
CA GLY A 215 14.80 36.44 -14.92
C GLY A 215 15.81 35.97 -15.96
N TRP A 216 17.06 36.41 -15.79
CA TRP A 216 18.15 36.01 -16.67
C TRP A 216 18.58 34.55 -16.45
N LYS A 217 18.67 33.79 -17.54
CA LYS A 217 19.15 32.41 -17.52
C LYS A 217 20.12 32.17 -18.68
N GLN A 218 21.31 31.67 -18.39
CA GLN A 218 22.23 31.21 -19.43
C GLN A 218 21.93 29.73 -19.75
N ILE A 219 21.67 29.45 -21.01
CA ILE A 219 21.32 28.12 -21.53
C ILE A 219 22.26 27.83 -22.68
N ASP A 220 23.06 26.78 -22.53
CA ASP A 220 24.06 26.35 -23.51
C ASP A 220 24.93 27.53 -24.03
N GLY A 221 25.40 28.40 -23.10
CA GLY A 221 26.24 29.56 -23.39
C GLY A 221 25.50 30.83 -23.84
N THR A 222 24.22 30.78 -24.13
CA THR A 222 23.40 31.89 -24.60
C THR A 222 22.51 32.42 -23.49
N TRP A 223 22.41 33.74 -23.35
CA TRP A 223 21.53 34.39 -22.38
C TRP A 223 20.14 34.59 -22.93
N TYR A 224 19.13 34.28 -22.06
CA TYR A 224 17.71 34.48 -22.25
C TYR A 224 17.13 35.18 -21.04
N TYR A 225 16.00 35.87 -21.24
CA TYR A 225 15.26 36.47 -20.15
C TYR A 225 13.83 35.93 -20.09
N PHE A 226 13.39 35.55 -18.92
CA PHE A 226 12.05 35.06 -18.65
C PHE A 226 11.35 36.04 -17.69
N ASN A 227 10.11 36.44 -17.98
CA ASN A 227 9.35 37.30 -17.09
C ASN A 227 8.94 36.58 -15.79
N GLU A 228 8.18 37.25 -14.94
CA GLU A 228 7.67 36.69 -13.68
C GLU A 228 6.78 35.46 -13.84
N TYR A 229 6.12 35.34 -15.02
CA TYR A 229 5.30 34.18 -15.39
C TYR A 229 6.11 33.06 -16.02
N GLY A 230 7.43 33.22 -16.18
CA GLY A 230 8.31 32.24 -16.83
C GLY A 230 8.29 32.29 -18.36
N HIS A 231 7.62 33.29 -18.98
CA HIS A 231 7.57 33.41 -20.43
C HIS A 231 8.88 33.98 -20.96
N ARG A 232 9.51 33.27 -21.90
CA ARG A 232 10.69 33.78 -22.61
C ARG A 232 10.35 35.07 -23.33
N GLN A 233 11.15 36.10 -23.08
CA GLN A 233 10.98 37.39 -23.69
C GLN A 233 11.72 37.50 -25.01
N LYS A 234 11.29 38.44 -25.87
CA LYS A 234 11.91 38.85 -27.13
C LYS A 234 11.72 40.34 -27.38
N GLY A 235 12.52 40.91 -28.31
CA GLY A 235 12.55 42.34 -28.56
C GLY A 235 13.28 43.11 -27.46
N TRP A 236 12.98 44.41 -27.35
CA TRP A 236 13.58 45.26 -26.34
C TRP A 236 12.90 45.05 -24.96
N ILE A 237 13.72 44.81 -23.94
CA ILE A 237 13.30 44.68 -22.55
C ILE A 237 14.10 45.66 -21.69
N LYS A 238 13.51 46.13 -20.59
CA LYS A 238 14.19 46.95 -19.58
C LYS A 238 14.27 46.19 -18.26
N VAL A 239 15.49 45.92 -17.81
CA VAL A 239 15.73 45.18 -16.54
C VAL A 239 16.61 46.04 -15.66
N SER A 240 16.14 46.38 -14.46
CA SER A 240 16.87 47.23 -13.49
C SER A 240 17.44 48.50 -14.11
N GLY A 241 16.66 49.18 -14.96
CA GLY A 241 17.06 50.42 -15.59
C GLY A 241 17.82 50.31 -16.91
N THR A 242 18.38 49.13 -17.23
CA THR A 242 19.17 48.89 -18.43
C THR A 242 18.33 48.23 -19.53
N TYR A 243 18.50 48.67 -20.78
CA TYR A 243 17.84 48.09 -21.94
C TYR A 243 18.70 46.98 -22.54
N TYR A 244 18.02 45.87 -22.92
CA TYR A 244 18.59 44.73 -23.60
C TYR A 244 17.72 44.38 -24.79
N TYR A 245 18.34 43.86 -25.86
CA TYR A 245 17.64 43.35 -27.02
C TYR A 245 17.74 41.82 -27.08
N LEU A 246 16.62 41.19 -27.24
CA LEU A 246 16.49 39.74 -27.43
C LEU A 246 15.94 39.49 -28.82
N ASP A 247 16.60 38.62 -29.62
CA ASP A 247 16.15 38.29 -30.97
C ASP A 247 14.79 37.56 -30.97
N GLU A 248 14.28 37.22 -32.15
CA GLU A 248 13.01 36.50 -32.32
C GLU A 248 13.01 35.11 -31.64
N ASN A 249 14.19 34.54 -31.39
CA ASN A 249 14.37 33.30 -30.61
C ASN A 249 14.62 33.58 -29.14
N GLY A 250 14.54 34.83 -28.67
CA GLY A 250 14.79 35.25 -27.32
C GLY A 250 16.25 35.27 -26.88
N LYS A 251 17.19 35.11 -27.82
CA LYS A 251 18.62 35.15 -27.51
C LYS A 251 19.07 36.59 -27.32
N MET A 252 19.80 36.85 -26.23
CA MET A 252 20.36 38.18 -26.00
C MET A 252 21.41 38.52 -27.05
N ALA A 253 21.19 39.62 -27.77
CA ALA A 253 22.15 40.15 -28.73
C ALA A 253 23.25 40.92 -27.95
N SER A 254 24.53 40.66 -28.33
CA SER A 254 25.66 41.45 -27.91
C SER A 254 25.82 42.67 -28.78
N ASN A 255 26.21 43.83 -28.20
CA ASN A 255 26.53 45.08 -28.92
C ASN A 255 25.37 45.72 -29.73
N THR A 256 24.15 45.61 -29.26
CA THR A 256 23.02 46.36 -29.84
C THR A 256 22.87 47.68 -29.09
N THR A 257 22.89 48.78 -29.85
CA THR A 257 22.57 50.14 -29.37
C THR A 257 21.15 50.52 -29.78
N ARG A 258 20.39 51.14 -28.90
CA ARG A 258 19.13 51.79 -29.23
C ARG A 258 19.34 53.30 -29.20
N THR A 259 19.07 53.95 -30.28
CA THR A 259 18.88 55.42 -30.28
C THR A 259 17.54 55.67 -29.62
N ILE A 260 17.54 56.45 -28.51
CA ILE A 260 16.34 56.89 -27.82
C ILE A 260 16.05 58.27 -28.43
N ASP A 261 15.00 58.37 -29.22
CA ASP A 261 14.43 59.65 -29.67
C ASP A 261 13.63 60.29 -28.52
#